data_b0320d14f9227aa844968e17ce728f3b
#
_entry.id   b0320d14f9227aa844968e17ce728f3b
#
_cell.length_a   1.000
_cell.length_b   1.000
_cell.length_c   1.000
_cell.angle_alpha   90.00
_cell.angle_beta   90.00
_cell.angle_gamma   90.00
#
_symmetry.space_group_name_H-M   'P 1'
#
loop_
_entity.id
_entity.type
_entity.pdbx_description
1 polymer ?
#
loop_
_entity_poly.entity_id
_entity_poly.type
_entity_poly.pdbx_seq_one_letter_code
_entity_poly.pdbx_strand_id
1 'polypeptide(L)'
;MNNKLARPYIFCHMETSLDGKIMGKYLWIEETNAEDDSFYALFAGENAMYKPQALLNGRITVEDNFTFYRKPELKEDFAPVPEGDYVAQNPGTDFYLIVADPSGKVAWQEGVLEDFYGHQKAQVVELLTEKVPDAYKAYLRSKGISYLVCGKDCIDAPLVCHKIKDTLQVETLMLGGGGTINWSFIQQGLVDELSVVIAPAADGNTSTQTLFMAKDGLSDDQPVVFKPQDVKLMPDGKVWLRYRVTGKSAHDFDRDSEYQEVQEMLAKQQALNFSNRAIHFC
;
A
#
# COMPACT_ATOMS: atom_id res chain seq x y z
N MET A 1 -21.37 0.28 -22.85
CA MET A 1 -20.05 0.90 -22.77
C MET A 1 -19.70 1.02 -21.29
N ASN A 2 -18.76 0.21 -20.79
CA ASN A 2 -18.28 0.37 -19.41
C ASN A 2 -17.54 1.70 -19.33
N ASN A 3 -18.15 2.68 -18.70
CA ASN A 3 -17.50 3.94 -18.40
C ASN A 3 -16.48 3.67 -17.28
N LYS A 4 -15.27 3.19 -17.66
CA LYS A 4 -14.18 3.08 -16.70
C LYS A 4 -13.89 4.50 -16.23
N LEU A 5 -14.09 4.78 -14.95
CA LEU A 5 -13.70 6.04 -14.34
C LEU A 5 -12.22 6.31 -14.62
N ALA A 6 -11.88 7.54 -14.96
CA ALA A 6 -10.49 7.93 -15.18
C ALA A 6 -9.69 7.69 -13.89
N ARG A 7 -8.49 7.11 -14.03
CA ARG A 7 -7.58 6.85 -12.91
C ARG A 7 -6.14 7.18 -13.29
N PRO A 8 -5.25 7.40 -12.32
CA PRO A 8 -3.82 7.54 -12.59
C PRO A 8 -3.22 6.21 -13.11
N TYR A 9 -2.04 6.28 -13.72
CA TYR A 9 -1.15 5.14 -13.84
C TYR A 9 -0.65 4.78 -12.44
N ILE A 10 -0.79 3.51 -12.03
CA ILE A 10 -0.44 3.05 -10.68
C ILE A 10 0.63 1.97 -10.77
N PHE A 11 1.78 2.23 -10.16
CA PHE A 11 2.80 1.21 -9.96
C PHE A 11 2.95 0.92 -8.46
N CYS A 12 2.97 -0.37 -8.12
CA CYS A 12 3.27 -0.82 -6.76
C CYS A 12 4.79 -1.00 -6.65
N HIS A 13 5.45 -0.19 -5.80
CA HIS A 13 6.89 -0.23 -5.61
C HIS A 13 7.22 -0.59 -4.17
N MET A 14 7.89 -1.73 -3.99
CA MET A 14 8.14 -2.32 -2.68
C MET A 14 9.55 -2.90 -2.59
N GLU A 15 10.17 -2.78 -1.41
CA GLU A 15 11.30 -3.61 -1.04
C GLU A 15 10.83 -4.83 -0.25
N THR A 16 11.46 -5.98 -0.50
CA THR A 16 11.19 -7.21 0.24
C THR A 16 12.49 -7.95 0.59
N SER A 17 12.43 -8.73 1.67
CA SER A 17 13.42 -9.79 1.90
C SER A 17 13.26 -10.94 0.88
N LEU A 18 14.23 -11.87 0.84
CA LEU A 18 14.15 -13.09 0.03
C LEU A 18 12.94 -13.97 0.35
N ASP A 19 12.45 -13.93 1.59
CA ASP A 19 11.24 -14.64 2.03
C ASP A 19 9.96 -13.76 1.93
N GLY A 20 10.03 -12.66 1.15
CA GLY A 20 8.88 -11.84 0.75
C GLY A 20 8.31 -10.92 1.83
N LYS A 21 9.07 -10.65 2.90
CA LYS A 21 8.64 -9.73 3.96
C LYS A 21 8.88 -8.28 3.56
N ILE A 22 7.95 -7.39 3.88
CA ILE A 22 8.07 -5.95 3.62
C ILE A 22 8.50 -5.15 4.86
N MET A 23 8.62 -5.80 5.99
CA MET A 23 9.10 -5.27 7.26
C MET A 23 9.94 -6.33 7.96
N GLY A 24 10.89 -5.92 8.80
CA GLY A 24 11.68 -6.86 9.58
C GLY A 24 13.08 -6.35 9.87
N LYS A 25 13.85 -7.16 10.57
CA LYS A 25 15.23 -6.82 10.95
C LYS A 25 16.16 -6.66 9.76
N TYR A 26 15.83 -7.27 8.63
CA TYR A 26 16.62 -7.18 7.41
C TYR A 26 16.77 -5.75 6.89
N LEU A 27 15.86 -4.84 7.22
CA LEU A 27 15.94 -3.41 6.87
C LEU A 27 16.98 -2.62 7.70
N TRP A 28 17.57 -3.25 8.74
CA TRP A 28 18.42 -2.57 9.72
C TRP A 28 19.86 -3.09 9.74
N ILE A 29 20.22 -3.99 8.83
CA ILE A 29 21.58 -4.53 8.71
C ILE A 29 22.36 -3.82 7.62
N GLU A 30 23.69 -3.74 7.75
CA GLU A 30 24.56 -3.02 6.82
C GLU A 30 24.48 -3.57 5.40
N GLU A 31 24.28 -4.88 5.25
CA GLU A 31 24.20 -5.56 3.96
C GLU A 31 22.98 -5.18 3.11
N THR A 32 21.98 -4.55 3.72
CA THR A 32 20.73 -4.18 3.04
C THR A 32 20.41 -2.69 3.13
N ASN A 33 21.12 -1.93 3.96
CA ASN A 33 20.90 -0.51 4.23
C ASN A 33 22.12 0.33 3.78
N ALA A 34 22.37 0.35 2.49
CA ALA A 34 23.45 1.12 1.90
C ALA A 34 23.12 2.62 1.82
N GLU A 35 24.12 3.51 1.83
CA GLU A 35 23.94 4.96 1.65
C GLU A 35 23.27 5.28 0.30
N ASP A 36 23.63 4.55 -0.76
CA ASP A 36 23.05 4.67 -2.11
C ASP A 36 21.97 3.57 -2.35
N ASP A 37 20.92 3.59 -1.55
CA ASP A 37 19.87 2.58 -1.60
C ASP A 37 19.12 2.58 -2.93
N SER A 38 19.25 1.49 -3.68
CA SER A 38 18.62 1.29 -4.98
C SER A 38 17.09 1.41 -4.94
N PHE A 39 16.44 1.07 -3.82
CA PHE A 39 15.00 1.19 -3.67
C PHE A 39 14.55 2.64 -3.85
N TYR A 40 15.17 3.57 -3.11
CA TYR A 40 14.85 5.00 -3.20
C TYR A 40 15.30 5.62 -4.51
N ALA A 41 16.47 5.22 -5.03
CA ALA A 41 17.01 5.74 -6.29
C ALA A 41 16.09 5.51 -7.50
N LEU A 42 15.18 4.53 -7.42
CA LEU A 42 14.22 4.25 -8.49
C LEU A 42 13.08 5.27 -8.60
N PHE A 43 12.74 6.00 -7.53
CA PHE A 43 11.64 6.97 -7.54
C PHE A 43 11.98 8.34 -6.93
N ALA A 44 13.14 8.50 -6.31
CA ALA A 44 13.60 9.77 -5.75
C ALA A 44 14.77 10.34 -6.56
N GLY A 45 14.80 11.68 -6.73
CA GLY A 45 15.86 12.39 -7.42
C GLY A 45 15.69 12.53 -8.94
N GLU A 46 16.62 13.26 -9.56
CA GLU A 46 16.53 13.67 -10.97
C GLU A 46 16.57 12.48 -11.95
N ASN A 47 17.40 11.49 -11.66
CA ASN A 47 17.64 10.31 -12.51
C ASN A 47 16.69 9.15 -12.21
N ALA A 48 15.74 9.32 -11.30
CA ALA A 48 14.80 8.29 -10.96
C ALA A 48 13.99 7.84 -12.19
N MET A 49 13.82 6.53 -12.31
CA MET A 49 13.06 5.94 -13.41
C MET A 49 11.56 6.27 -13.30
N TYR A 50 11.03 6.16 -12.08
CA TYR A 50 9.64 6.53 -11.79
C TYR A 50 9.57 8.00 -11.38
N LYS A 51 8.52 8.67 -11.82
CA LYS A 51 8.24 10.07 -11.48
C LYS A 51 6.83 10.17 -10.88
N PRO A 52 6.60 9.59 -9.68
CA PRO A 52 5.30 9.69 -9.05
C PRO A 52 5.01 11.14 -8.65
N GLN A 53 3.74 11.50 -8.70
CA GLN A 53 3.22 12.77 -8.15
C GLN A 53 2.60 12.56 -6.76
N ALA A 54 2.38 11.28 -6.41
CA ALA A 54 1.85 10.90 -5.11
C ALA A 54 2.33 9.52 -4.69
N LEU A 55 2.43 9.33 -3.37
CA LEU A 55 2.66 8.06 -2.69
C LEU A 55 1.43 7.70 -1.87
N LEU A 56 0.85 6.52 -2.08
CA LEU A 56 -0.26 5.99 -1.29
C LEU A 56 0.21 4.89 -0.35
N ASN A 57 0.01 5.09 0.93
CA ASN A 57 0.31 4.14 1.99
C ASN A 57 -0.94 3.78 2.82
N GLY A 58 -0.91 2.60 3.43
CA GLY A 58 -1.86 2.24 4.47
C GLY A 58 -1.56 2.94 5.81
N ARG A 59 -2.58 3.10 6.65
CA ARG A 59 -2.46 3.74 7.97
C ARG A 59 -1.32 3.19 8.82
N ILE A 60 -1.18 1.87 8.93
CA ILE A 60 -0.14 1.25 9.77
C ILE A 60 1.25 1.67 9.32
N THR A 61 1.54 1.66 8.01
CA THR A 61 2.82 2.12 7.48
C THR A 61 3.12 3.56 7.88
N VAL A 62 2.10 4.42 7.89
CA VAL A 62 2.25 5.82 8.29
C VAL A 62 2.42 5.97 9.81
N GLU A 63 1.68 5.22 10.60
CA GLU A 63 1.85 5.22 12.06
C GLU A 63 3.24 4.73 12.48
N ASP A 64 3.78 3.70 11.80
CA ASP A 64 5.13 3.18 12.07
C ASP A 64 6.24 4.20 11.76
N ASN A 65 6.06 5.03 10.71
CA ASN A 65 7.14 5.89 10.20
C ASN A 65 7.00 7.37 10.56
N PHE A 66 5.79 7.88 10.83
CA PHE A 66 5.55 9.32 10.97
C PHE A 66 4.89 9.70 12.29
N THR A 67 3.86 9.01 12.72
CA THR A 67 3.07 9.44 13.88
C THR A 67 3.26 8.60 15.12
N PHE A 68 3.94 7.44 15.00
CA PHE A 68 4.32 6.56 16.10
C PHE A 68 3.15 6.23 17.04
N TYR A 69 1.98 5.92 16.42
CA TYR A 69 0.73 5.55 17.13
C TYR A 69 0.23 6.58 18.15
N ARG A 70 0.61 7.85 18.01
CA ARG A 70 0.00 8.93 18.79
C ARG A 70 -1.49 8.99 18.50
N LYS A 71 -2.25 9.52 19.45
CA LYS A 71 -3.68 9.74 19.27
C LYS A 71 -3.94 11.19 18.86
N PRO A 72 -4.85 11.44 17.92
CA PRO A 72 -5.23 12.79 17.57
C PRO A 72 -5.94 13.48 18.74
N GLU A 73 -5.58 14.73 19.03
CA GLU A 73 -6.20 15.56 20.06
C GLU A 73 -7.46 16.20 19.50
N LEU A 74 -8.59 15.48 19.62
CA LEU A 74 -9.88 15.96 19.13
C LEU A 74 -10.49 16.95 20.14
N LYS A 75 -10.98 18.07 19.64
CA LYS A 75 -11.73 19.07 20.43
C LYS A 75 -13.22 18.72 20.42
N GLU A 76 -13.91 18.95 21.52
CA GLU A 76 -15.38 18.83 21.60
C GLU A 76 -16.08 20.03 20.94
N ASP A 77 -15.48 21.23 21.04
CA ASP A 77 -15.97 22.43 20.41
C ASP A 77 -15.20 22.71 19.11
N PHE A 78 -15.89 22.57 17.98
CA PHE A 78 -15.35 22.83 16.64
C PHE A 78 -16.44 23.42 15.73
N ALA A 79 -16.00 24.20 14.74
CA ALA A 79 -16.91 24.75 13.73
C ALA A 79 -17.55 23.62 12.89
N PRO A 80 -18.80 23.78 12.44
CA PRO A 80 -19.45 22.80 11.56
C PRO A 80 -18.56 22.42 10.37
N VAL A 81 -18.43 21.11 10.12
CA VAL A 81 -17.62 20.58 9.02
C VAL A 81 -18.54 20.36 7.82
N PRO A 82 -18.27 21.00 6.66
CA PRO A 82 -18.99 20.72 5.43
C PRO A 82 -18.87 19.26 5.02
N GLU A 83 -19.92 18.69 4.45
CA GLU A 83 -19.90 17.34 3.90
C GLU A 83 -18.93 17.24 2.71
N GLY A 84 -18.43 16.01 2.48
CA GLY A 84 -17.58 15.69 1.34
C GLY A 84 -16.09 15.92 1.57
N ASP A 85 -15.38 16.17 0.49
CA ASP A 85 -13.94 16.28 0.45
C ASP A 85 -13.45 17.66 0.91
N TYR A 86 -12.19 17.70 1.34
CA TYR A 86 -11.51 18.95 1.65
C TYR A 86 -10.09 18.94 1.11
N VAL A 87 -9.73 19.94 0.33
CA VAL A 87 -8.37 20.14 -0.16
C VAL A 87 -7.81 21.43 0.42
N ALA A 88 -6.80 21.28 1.26
CA ALA A 88 -6.11 22.40 1.88
C ALA A 88 -5.26 23.15 0.85
N GLN A 89 -5.18 24.46 1.00
CA GLN A 89 -4.33 25.31 0.16
C GLN A 89 -2.93 25.38 0.77
N ASN A 90 -2.00 24.57 0.22
CA ASN A 90 -0.62 24.50 0.65
C ASN A 90 0.31 24.91 -0.52
N PRO A 91 0.55 26.22 -0.73
CA PRO A 91 1.35 26.67 -1.86
C PRO A 91 2.79 26.14 -1.79
N GLY A 92 3.33 25.75 -2.94
CA GLY A 92 4.70 25.25 -3.07
C GLY A 92 4.84 23.74 -2.78
N THR A 93 3.74 23.02 -2.55
CA THR A 93 3.77 21.54 -2.53
C THR A 93 3.78 21.02 -3.97
N ASP A 94 4.64 20.04 -4.21
CA ASP A 94 4.87 19.40 -5.52
C ASP A 94 4.61 17.88 -5.49
N PHE A 95 4.22 17.36 -4.33
CA PHE A 95 3.98 15.95 -4.11
C PHE A 95 2.85 15.72 -3.10
N TYR A 96 2.21 14.54 -3.15
CA TYR A 96 1.19 14.13 -2.18
C TYR A 96 1.59 12.86 -1.43
N LEU A 97 1.56 12.90 -0.09
CA LEU A 97 1.52 11.70 0.73
C LEU A 97 0.06 11.38 1.05
N ILE A 98 -0.46 10.34 0.42
CA ILE A 98 -1.85 9.89 0.57
C ILE A 98 -1.91 8.71 1.53
N VAL A 99 -2.86 8.73 2.46
CA VAL A 99 -2.95 7.75 3.55
C VAL A 99 -4.34 7.15 3.62
N ALA A 100 -4.43 5.83 3.53
CA ALA A 100 -5.70 5.13 3.73
C ALA A 100 -5.99 4.94 5.22
N ASP A 101 -6.75 5.87 5.81
CA ASP A 101 -7.20 5.82 7.20
C ASP A 101 -8.73 5.77 7.32
N PRO A 102 -9.37 4.61 7.07
CA PRO A 102 -10.82 4.49 7.04
C PRO A 102 -11.53 4.89 8.34
N SER A 103 -10.80 5.00 9.43
CA SER A 103 -11.34 5.21 10.77
C SER A 103 -10.96 6.55 11.40
N GLY A 104 -10.12 7.35 10.76
CA GLY A 104 -9.67 8.64 11.28
C GLY A 104 -8.85 8.52 12.57
N LYS A 105 -7.69 7.89 12.52
CA LYS A 105 -6.85 7.60 13.70
C LYS A 105 -5.47 8.21 13.67
N VAL A 106 -4.97 8.61 12.49
CA VAL A 106 -3.62 9.13 12.34
C VAL A 106 -3.49 10.50 13.00
N ALA A 107 -2.49 10.66 13.87
CA ALA A 107 -2.28 11.89 14.64
C ALA A 107 -1.21 12.79 14.01
N TRP A 108 -1.50 13.35 12.86
CA TRP A 108 -0.63 14.29 12.18
C TRP A 108 -0.41 15.57 13.00
N GLN A 109 0.82 16.12 12.94
CA GLN A 109 1.13 17.40 13.55
C GLN A 109 0.92 18.56 12.58
N GLU A 110 1.15 18.32 11.30
CA GLU A 110 1.10 19.30 10.22
C GLU A 110 0.63 18.67 8.91
N GLY A 111 0.16 19.49 7.98
CA GLY A 111 -0.37 19.04 6.69
C GLY A 111 0.66 19.00 5.56
N VAL A 112 1.91 19.42 5.83
CA VAL A 112 2.99 19.45 4.85
C VAL A 112 4.24 18.85 5.48
N LEU A 113 4.89 17.94 4.75
CA LEU A 113 6.18 17.36 5.11
C LEU A 113 7.27 18.01 4.26
N GLU A 114 8.32 18.50 4.90
CA GLU A 114 9.50 19.08 4.23
C GLU A 114 10.49 17.96 3.85
N ASP A 115 11.24 18.15 2.76
CA ASP A 115 12.30 17.25 2.29
C ASP A 115 11.88 15.76 2.14
N PHE A 116 10.69 15.53 1.58
CA PHE A 116 10.11 14.22 1.47
C PHE A 116 10.53 13.50 0.19
N TYR A 117 11.41 12.50 0.29
CA TYR A 117 11.91 11.68 -0.82
C TYR A 117 12.40 12.50 -2.03
N GLY A 118 13.16 13.57 -1.78
CA GLY A 118 13.68 14.45 -2.81
C GLY A 118 12.71 15.53 -3.31
N HIS A 119 11.48 15.56 -2.79
CA HIS A 119 10.52 16.64 -2.97
C HIS A 119 10.69 17.69 -1.87
N GLN A 120 10.63 18.96 -2.24
CA GLN A 120 10.75 20.04 -1.25
C GLN A 120 9.62 20.02 -0.24
N LYS A 121 8.41 19.76 -0.71
CA LYS A 121 7.20 19.74 0.12
C LYS A 121 6.19 18.70 -0.35
N ALA A 122 5.81 17.79 0.53
CA ALA A 122 4.72 16.85 0.30
C ALA A 122 3.48 17.23 1.11
N GLN A 123 2.34 17.37 0.46
CA GLN A 123 1.05 17.59 1.11
C GLN A 123 0.44 16.27 1.59
N VAL A 124 0.03 16.23 2.84
CA VAL A 124 -0.68 15.09 3.41
C VAL A 124 -2.16 15.11 2.97
N VAL A 125 -2.65 13.94 2.53
CA VAL A 125 -4.05 13.72 2.15
C VAL A 125 -4.56 12.44 2.80
N GLU A 126 -5.61 12.53 3.62
CA GLU A 126 -6.24 11.37 4.25
C GLU A 126 -7.40 10.83 3.39
N LEU A 127 -7.43 9.52 3.19
CA LEU A 127 -8.59 8.83 2.61
C LEU A 127 -9.46 8.30 3.74
N LEU A 128 -10.64 8.86 3.86
CA LEU A 128 -11.58 8.60 4.94
C LEU A 128 -12.81 7.84 4.45
N THR A 129 -13.58 7.27 5.39
CA THR A 129 -14.95 6.83 5.14
C THR A 129 -15.96 7.83 5.69
N GLU A 130 -17.23 7.70 5.31
CA GLU A 130 -18.32 8.48 5.85
C GLU A 130 -18.52 8.31 7.37
N LYS A 131 -18.01 7.19 7.94
CA LYS A 131 -18.08 6.90 9.39
C LYS A 131 -17.14 7.74 10.24
N VAL A 132 -16.16 8.41 9.63
CA VAL A 132 -15.19 9.21 10.37
C VAL A 132 -15.88 10.42 11.00
N PRO A 133 -15.74 10.61 12.33
CA PRO A 133 -16.41 11.70 13.04
C PRO A 133 -15.99 13.09 12.54
N ASP A 134 -16.91 14.05 12.57
CA ASP A 134 -16.63 15.43 12.18
C ASP A 134 -15.56 16.09 13.07
N ALA A 135 -15.44 15.68 14.33
CA ALA A 135 -14.34 16.12 15.20
C ALA A 135 -12.95 15.79 14.62
N TYR A 136 -12.79 14.63 13.98
CA TYR A 136 -11.53 14.28 13.32
C TYR A 136 -11.32 15.06 12.02
N LYS A 137 -12.35 15.26 11.22
CA LYS A 137 -12.28 16.11 10.01
C LYS A 137 -11.95 17.56 10.37
N ALA A 138 -12.53 18.08 11.48
CA ALA A 138 -12.20 19.40 12.02
C ALA A 138 -10.74 19.48 12.48
N TYR A 139 -10.24 18.42 13.14
CA TYR A 139 -8.84 18.29 13.50
C TYR A 139 -7.93 18.38 12.27
N LEU A 140 -8.19 17.59 11.20
CA LEU A 140 -7.42 17.64 9.97
C LEU A 140 -7.41 19.05 9.34
N ARG A 141 -8.59 19.70 9.25
CA ARG A 141 -8.70 21.07 8.74
C ARG A 141 -7.88 22.06 9.56
N SER A 142 -7.86 21.92 10.89
CA SER A 142 -7.08 22.80 11.78
C SER A 142 -5.56 22.66 11.57
N LYS A 143 -5.12 21.54 10.98
CA LYS A 143 -3.71 21.24 10.66
C LYS A 143 -3.37 21.49 9.18
N GLY A 144 -4.31 22.00 8.38
CA GLY A 144 -4.11 22.16 6.94
C GLY A 144 -3.98 20.85 6.18
N ILE A 145 -4.59 19.76 6.67
CA ILE A 145 -4.54 18.43 6.08
C ILE A 145 -5.76 18.21 5.21
N SER A 146 -5.53 17.82 3.96
CA SER A 146 -6.57 17.45 3.02
C SER A 146 -7.18 16.09 3.38
N TYR A 147 -8.45 15.89 3.01
CA TYR A 147 -9.04 14.56 3.06
C TYR A 147 -10.05 14.36 1.92
N LEU A 148 -10.13 13.11 1.45
CA LEU A 148 -11.12 12.65 0.49
C LEU A 148 -11.99 11.57 1.13
N VAL A 149 -13.29 11.70 1.05
CA VAL A 149 -14.24 10.70 1.58
C VAL A 149 -14.47 9.65 0.50
N CYS A 150 -13.90 8.47 0.70
CA CYS A 150 -13.77 7.43 -0.31
C CYS A 150 -14.50 6.14 0.08
N GLY A 151 -15.78 6.24 0.44
CA GLY A 151 -16.64 5.10 0.73
C GLY A 151 -17.43 5.26 2.02
N LYS A 152 -18.45 4.43 2.17
CA LYS A 152 -19.38 4.51 3.31
C LYS A 152 -18.78 3.86 4.55
N ASP A 153 -18.44 2.59 4.45
CA ASP A 153 -18.05 1.74 5.59
C ASP A 153 -16.60 1.26 5.49
N CYS A 154 -16.06 1.21 4.28
CA CYS A 154 -14.68 0.83 3.93
C CYS A 154 -14.20 1.71 2.76
N ILE A 155 -12.90 1.73 2.56
CA ILE A 155 -12.30 2.45 1.42
C ILE A 155 -12.66 1.72 0.11
N ASP A 156 -13.28 2.45 -0.80
CA ASP A 156 -13.58 2.03 -2.17
C ASP A 156 -12.39 2.40 -3.06
N ALA A 157 -11.58 1.42 -3.43
CA ALA A 157 -10.35 1.66 -4.18
C ALA A 157 -10.57 2.25 -5.59
N PRO A 158 -11.57 1.82 -6.38
CA PRO A 158 -11.98 2.52 -7.60
C PRO A 158 -12.32 4.00 -7.41
N LEU A 159 -13.10 4.32 -6.36
CA LEU A 159 -13.44 5.71 -6.02
C LEU A 159 -12.21 6.53 -5.60
N VAL A 160 -11.28 5.91 -4.83
CA VAL A 160 -9.99 6.50 -4.49
C VAL A 160 -9.23 6.89 -5.75
N CYS A 161 -9.06 5.97 -6.69
CA CYS A 161 -8.34 6.22 -7.93
C CYS A 161 -8.96 7.36 -8.73
N HIS A 162 -10.29 7.39 -8.82
CA HIS A 162 -11.01 8.45 -9.51
C HIS A 162 -10.78 9.82 -8.84
N LYS A 163 -10.96 9.90 -7.53
CA LYS A 163 -10.81 11.17 -6.79
C LYS A 163 -9.36 11.68 -6.80
N ILE A 164 -8.37 10.81 -6.68
CA ILE A 164 -6.96 11.17 -6.80
C ILE A 164 -6.70 11.79 -8.19
N LYS A 165 -7.23 11.17 -9.24
CA LYS A 165 -7.09 11.68 -10.61
C LYS A 165 -7.81 13.01 -10.82
N ASP A 166 -9.06 13.09 -10.41
CA ASP A 166 -9.95 14.21 -10.71
C ASP A 166 -9.70 15.41 -9.77
N THR A 167 -9.56 15.17 -8.46
CA THR A 167 -9.45 16.23 -7.45
C THR A 167 -8.00 16.70 -7.27
N LEU A 168 -7.04 15.76 -7.24
CA LEU A 168 -5.62 16.09 -7.01
C LEU A 168 -4.82 16.20 -8.32
N GLN A 169 -5.42 15.90 -9.47
CA GLN A 169 -4.80 15.93 -10.81
C GLN A 169 -3.53 15.05 -10.90
N VAL A 170 -3.49 13.95 -10.14
CA VAL A 170 -2.37 13.00 -10.15
C VAL A 170 -2.47 12.08 -11.36
N GLU A 171 -1.43 12.06 -12.19
CA GLU A 171 -1.30 11.20 -13.37
C GLU A 171 -0.57 9.89 -13.05
N THR A 172 0.39 9.93 -12.11
CA THR A 172 1.21 8.80 -11.73
C THR A 172 1.23 8.66 -10.22
N LEU A 173 0.73 7.53 -9.74
CA LEU A 173 0.63 7.17 -8.31
C LEU A 173 1.54 6.01 -8.00
N MET A 174 2.39 6.16 -6.99
CA MET A 174 3.12 5.06 -6.37
C MET A 174 2.28 4.45 -5.25
N LEU A 175 2.06 3.15 -5.30
CA LEU A 175 1.47 2.38 -4.19
C LEU A 175 2.63 1.80 -3.37
N GLY A 176 2.81 2.30 -2.14
CA GLY A 176 3.96 2.02 -1.26
C GLY A 176 3.66 1.12 -0.06
N GLY A 177 2.53 0.44 -0.05
CA GLY A 177 2.25 -0.59 0.95
C GLY A 177 1.42 -0.13 2.15
N GLY A 178 1.15 -0.96 3.21
CA GLY A 178 1.57 -2.36 3.41
C GLY A 178 0.83 -3.41 2.57
N GLY A 179 1.07 -4.68 2.89
CA GLY A 179 0.59 -5.79 2.09
C GLY A 179 -0.92 -5.84 1.86
N THR A 180 -1.72 -5.38 2.82
CA THR A 180 -3.18 -5.38 2.71
C THR A 180 -3.68 -4.36 1.68
N ILE A 181 -3.13 -3.15 1.65
CA ILE A 181 -3.53 -2.15 0.64
C ILE A 181 -3.02 -2.55 -0.74
N ASN A 182 -1.81 -3.11 -0.83
CA ASN A 182 -1.27 -3.63 -2.08
C ASN A 182 -2.20 -4.70 -2.69
N TRP A 183 -2.62 -5.69 -1.88
CA TRP A 183 -3.54 -6.72 -2.34
C TRP A 183 -4.89 -6.14 -2.74
N SER A 184 -5.44 -5.23 -1.94
CA SER A 184 -6.75 -4.63 -2.19
C SER A 184 -6.81 -3.90 -3.54
N PHE A 185 -5.72 -3.25 -3.96
CA PHE A 185 -5.65 -2.57 -5.25
C PHE A 185 -5.37 -3.54 -6.41
N ILE A 186 -4.44 -4.48 -6.22
CA ILE A 186 -3.99 -5.36 -7.31
C ILE A 186 -5.06 -6.38 -7.71
N GLN A 187 -5.78 -6.97 -6.73
CA GLN A 187 -6.86 -7.92 -6.99
C GLN A 187 -8.04 -7.29 -7.75
N GLN A 188 -8.22 -5.97 -7.66
CA GLN A 188 -9.26 -5.23 -8.37
C GLN A 188 -8.80 -4.73 -9.76
N GLY A 189 -7.57 -5.07 -10.19
CA GLY A 189 -7.02 -4.66 -11.48
C GLY A 189 -6.74 -3.16 -11.58
N LEU A 190 -6.43 -2.51 -10.46
CA LEU A 190 -6.15 -1.07 -10.39
C LEU A 190 -4.66 -0.76 -10.54
N VAL A 191 -3.78 -1.74 -10.40
CA VAL A 191 -2.33 -1.59 -10.52
C VAL A 191 -1.87 -1.98 -11.92
N ASP A 192 -1.06 -1.14 -12.56
CA ASP A 192 -0.54 -1.35 -13.90
C ASP A 192 0.80 -2.10 -13.88
N GLU A 193 1.68 -1.75 -12.94
CA GLU A 193 3.03 -2.31 -12.83
C GLU A 193 3.35 -2.69 -11.38
N LEU A 194 4.07 -3.80 -11.24
CA LEU A 194 4.70 -4.21 -9.98
C LEU A 194 6.22 -4.06 -10.14
N SER A 195 6.82 -3.30 -9.23
CA SER A 195 8.25 -3.06 -9.09
C SER A 195 8.70 -3.56 -7.73
N VAL A 196 9.49 -4.61 -7.69
CA VAL A 196 9.96 -5.21 -6.43
C VAL A 196 11.48 -5.19 -6.38
N VAL A 197 12.02 -4.61 -5.33
CA VAL A 197 13.44 -4.67 -5.00
C VAL A 197 13.63 -5.73 -3.92
N ILE A 198 14.37 -6.78 -4.22
CA ILE A 198 14.61 -7.89 -3.30
C ILE A 198 15.96 -7.70 -2.64
N ALA A 199 15.95 -7.48 -1.33
CA ALA A 199 17.16 -7.38 -0.52
C ALA A 199 17.79 -8.78 -0.34
N PRO A 200 19.15 -8.87 -0.29
CA PRO A 200 19.87 -10.16 -0.19
C PRO A 200 19.86 -10.71 1.26
N ALA A 201 18.69 -10.74 1.90
CA ALA A 201 18.50 -11.21 3.27
C ALA A 201 17.14 -11.87 3.46
N ALA A 202 17.04 -12.73 4.48
CA ALA A 202 15.77 -13.32 4.91
C ALA A 202 15.73 -13.31 6.45
N ASP A 203 14.55 -13.08 7.05
CA ASP A 203 14.43 -13.05 8.50
C ASP A 203 13.60 -14.20 9.09
N GLY A 204 12.89 -14.98 8.25
CA GLY A 204 12.11 -16.15 8.65
C GLY A 204 10.95 -15.86 9.62
N ASN A 205 10.62 -14.60 9.86
CA ASN A 205 9.56 -14.20 10.78
C ASN A 205 8.17 -14.48 10.19
N THR A 206 7.33 -15.18 10.92
CA THR A 206 5.97 -15.54 10.48
C THR A 206 4.91 -14.48 10.81
N SER A 207 5.24 -13.48 11.64
CA SER A 207 4.32 -12.43 12.09
C SER A 207 4.42 -11.14 11.30
N THR A 208 5.46 -10.96 10.49
CA THR A 208 5.63 -9.76 9.66
C THR A 208 4.86 -9.85 8.36
N GLN A 209 4.44 -8.70 7.86
CA GLN A 209 3.67 -8.60 6.62
C GLN A 209 4.50 -9.02 5.41
N THR A 210 3.82 -9.67 4.46
CA THR A 210 4.35 -9.97 3.12
C THR A 210 3.91 -8.91 2.11
N LEU A 211 4.51 -8.94 0.93
CA LEU A 211 4.24 -8.02 -0.18
C LEU A 211 2.73 -7.89 -0.48
N PHE A 212 2.02 -9.01 -0.44
CA PHE A 212 0.57 -9.07 -0.58
C PHE A 212 -0.04 -9.88 0.56
N MET A 213 -1.06 -9.32 1.19
CA MET A 213 -1.82 -9.99 2.24
C MET A 213 -3.30 -9.72 2.06
N ALA A 214 -4.09 -10.76 1.96
CA ALA A 214 -5.54 -10.62 2.07
C ALA A 214 -5.93 -10.38 3.53
N LYS A 215 -6.92 -9.51 3.75
CA LYS A 215 -7.65 -9.49 5.01
C LYS A 215 -8.78 -10.52 4.91
N ASP A 216 -9.06 -11.22 6.01
CA ASP A 216 -10.09 -12.25 6.05
C ASP A 216 -11.42 -11.79 5.43
N GLY A 217 -11.93 -12.59 4.48
CA GLY A 217 -13.17 -12.31 3.75
C GLY A 217 -13.08 -11.20 2.68
N LEU A 218 -11.89 -10.64 2.42
CA LEU A 218 -11.67 -9.61 1.40
C LEU A 218 -10.84 -10.08 0.20
N SER A 219 -10.64 -11.37 0.04
CA SER A 219 -10.06 -11.99 -1.14
C SER A 219 -11.04 -13.01 -1.72
N ASP A 220 -11.05 -13.12 -3.03
CA ASP A 220 -11.73 -14.20 -3.74
C ASP A 220 -10.79 -15.37 -4.08
N ASP A 221 -9.59 -15.34 -3.50
CA ASP A 221 -8.51 -16.33 -3.63
C ASP A 221 -8.07 -16.63 -5.09
N GLN A 222 -8.56 -15.83 -6.03
CA GLN A 222 -8.16 -15.95 -7.43
C GLN A 222 -6.77 -15.34 -7.65
N PRO A 223 -5.78 -16.10 -8.15
CA PRO A 223 -4.44 -15.61 -8.37
C PRO A 223 -4.40 -14.44 -9.36
N VAL A 224 -3.60 -13.42 -9.05
CA VAL A 224 -3.27 -12.34 -9.99
C VAL A 224 -2.03 -12.74 -10.78
N VAL A 225 -2.07 -12.56 -12.09
CA VAL A 225 -1.03 -12.96 -13.03
C VAL A 225 -0.21 -11.75 -13.48
N PHE A 226 1.10 -11.97 -13.61
CA PHE A 226 2.07 -10.96 -13.97
C PHE A 226 2.87 -11.38 -15.20
N LYS A 227 3.23 -10.41 -16.03
CA LYS A 227 4.12 -10.62 -17.17
C LYS A 227 5.47 -9.94 -16.88
N PRO A 228 6.59 -10.68 -16.86
CA PRO A 228 7.91 -10.10 -16.66
C PRO A 228 8.21 -9.02 -17.69
N GLN A 229 8.82 -7.92 -17.25
CA GLN A 229 9.27 -6.82 -18.10
C GLN A 229 10.79 -6.64 -18.03
N ASP A 230 11.36 -6.68 -16.82
CA ASP A 230 12.78 -6.46 -16.60
C ASP A 230 13.27 -7.15 -15.32
N VAL A 231 14.56 -7.44 -15.27
CA VAL A 231 15.26 -7.93 -14.07
C VAL A 231 16.67 -7.35 -14.07
N LYS A 232 17.08 -6.75 -12.95
CA LYS A 232 18.41 -6.16 -12.82
C LYS A 232 19.03 -6.50 -11.46
N LEU A 233 20.33 -6.80 -11.49
CA LEU A 233 21.17 -6.76 -10.29
C LEU A 233 21.57 -5.29 -10.06
N MET A 234 21.25 -4.78 -8.89
CA MET A 234 21.52 -3.40 -8.51
C MET A 234 22.92 -3.29 -7.88
N PRO A 235 23.53 -2.08 -7.87
CA PRO A 235 24.89 -1.86 -7.35
C PRO A 235 25.07 -2.26 -5.87
N ASP A 236 24.01 -2.13 -5.07
CA ASP A 236 23.96 -2.50 -3.65
C ASP A 236 23.67 -4.00 -3.39
N GLY A 237 23.69 -4.83 -4.44
CA GLY A 237 23.46 -6.27 -4.35
C GLY A 237 22.00 -6.70 -4.31
N LYS A 238 21.07 -5.77 -4.32
CA LYS A 238 19.63 -6.06 -4.43
C LYS A 238 19.27 -6.51 -5.85
N VAL A 239 18.17 -7.25 -6.00
CA VAL A 239 17.63 -7.65 -7.30
C VAL A 239 16.33 -6.87 -7.55
N TRP A 240 16.29 -6.10 -8.62
CA TRP A 240 15.09 -5.38 -9.01
C TRP A 240 14.32 -6.15 -10.07
N LEU A 241 13.04 -6.42 -9.79
CA LEU A 241 12.09 -7.10 -10.68
C LEU A 241 10.99 -6.14 -11.10
N ARG A 242 10.67 -6.15 -12.39
CA ARG A 242 9.53 -5.42 -12.95
C ARG A 242 8.56 -6.35 -13.64
N TYR A 243 7.28 -6.16 -13.35
CA TYR A 243 6.21 -6.93 -13.95
C TYR A 243 5.06 -6.02 -14.36
N ARG A 244 4.49 -6.26 -15.53
CA ARG A 244 3.18 -5.73 -15.86
C ARG A 244 2.11 -6.61 -15.19
N VAL A 245 1.12 -6.00 -14.54
CA VAL A 245 -0.05 -6.70 -14.01
C VAL A 245 -0.98 -7.03 -15.17
N THR A 246 -1.35 -8.31 -15.33
CA THR A 246 -2.24 -8.75 -16.42
C THR A 246 -3.66 -8.99 -15.97
N GLY A 247 -3.90 -9.06 -14.66
CA GLY A 247 -5.19 -9.28 -14.04
C GLY A 247 -5.30 -10.66 -13.39
N LYS A 248 -6.50 -11.02 -12.98
CA LYS A 248 -6.78 -12.33 -12.38
C LYS A 248 -6.61 -13.46 -13.40
N SER A 249 -6.19 -14.62 -12.91
CA SER A 249 -6.17 -15.84 -13.71
C SER A 249 -7.59 -16.15 -14.21
N ALA A 250 -7.68 -16.62 -15.46
CA ALA A 250 -8.94 -17.13 -16.02
C ALA A 250 -9.18 -18.61 -15.69
N HIS A 251 -8.29 -19.24 -14.90
CA HIS A 251 -8.41 -20.64 -14.52
C HIS A 251 -9.64 -20.86 -13.63
N ASP A 252 -10.46 -21.86 -13.97
CA ASP A 252 -11.65 -22.25 -13.24
C ASP A 252 -11.31 -23.41 -12.29
N PHE A 253 -10.93 -23.09 -11.07
CA PHE A 253 -10.56 -24.06 -10.06
C PHE A 253 -11.71 -24.97 -9.64
N ASP A 254 -12.97 -24.52 -9.79
CA ASP A 254 -14.14 -25.33 -9.44
C ASP A 254 -14.39 -26.45 -10.46
N ARG A 255 -13.91 -26.28 -11.69
CA ARG A 255 -14.00 -27.27 -12.77
C ARG A 255 -12.71 -28.08 -12.99
N ASP A 256 -11.65 -27.77 -12.27
CA ASP A 256 -10.39 -28.49 -12.34
C ASP A 256 -10.45 -29.73 -11.44
N SER A 257 -10.71 -30.89 -12.05
CA SER A 257 -10.85 -32.16 -11.30
C SER A 257 -9.57 -32.56 -10.58
N GLU A 258 -8.40 -32.30 -11.16
CA GLU A 258 -7.12 -32.62 -10.53
C GLU A 258 -6.88 -31.75 -9.28
N TYR A 259 -7.17 -30.45 -9.40
CA TYR A 259 -7.11 -29.54 -8.26
C TYR A 259 -8.06 -29.96 -7.14
N GLN A 260 -9.32 -30.30 -7.48
CA GLN A 260 -10.33 -30.72 -6.50
C GLN A 260 -9.93 -32.02 -5.78
N GLU A 261 -9.44 -33.03 -6.52
CA GLU A 261 -8.94 -34.29 -5.94
C GLU A 261 -7.79 -34.05 -4.96
N VAL A 262 -6.84 -33.16 -5.31
CA VAL A 262 -5.72 -32.79 -4.43
C VAL A 262 -6.23 -32.08 -3.18
N GLN A 263 -7.16 -31.13 -3.30
CA GLN A 263 -7.73 -30.43 -2.15
C GLN A 263 -8.47 -31.40 -1.20
N GLU A 264 -9.24 -32.33 -1.74
CA GLU A 264 -9.91 -33.36 -0.92
C GLU A 264 -8.91 -34.26 -0.19
N MET A 265 -7.83 -34.69 -0.86
CA MET A 265 -6.77 -35.49 -0.22
C MET A 265 -6.07 -34.71 0.90
N LEU A 266 -5.74 -33.42 0.66
CA LEU A 266 -5.11 -32.56 1.67
C LEU A 266 -6.03 -32.36 2.88
N ALA A 267 -7.32 -32.10 2.67
CA ALA A 267 -8.30 -31.93 3.75
C ALA A 267 -8.44 -33.22 4.60
N LYS A 268 -8.48 -34.40 3.95
CA LYS A 268 -8.51 -35.70 4.64
C LYS A 268 -7.24 -35.93 5.48
N GLN A 269 -6.05 -35.60 4.94
CA GLN A 269 -4.78 -35.74 5.65
C GLN A 269 -4.64 -34.75 6.82
N GLN A 270 -5.11 -33.52 6.66
CA GLN A 270 -5.13 -32.54 7.75
C GLN A 270 -6.01 -32.99 8.89
N ALA A 271 -7.20 -33.51 8.60
CA ALA A 271 -8.12 -34.03 9.62
C ALA A 271 -7.51 -35.21 10.41
N LEU A 272 -6.72 -36.06 9.76
CA LEU A 272 -6.02 -37.18 10.41
C LEU A 272 -4.79 -36.74 11.24
N ASN A 273 -4.13 -35.64 10.87
CA ASN A 273 -2.87 -35.20 11.47
C ASN A 273 -3.00 -34.11 12.54
N PHE A 274 -4.20 -33.60 12.82
CA PHE A 274 -4.43 -32.58 13.86
C PHE A 274 -4.02 -33.05 15.27
N SER A 275 -3.83 -34.36 15.48
CA SER A 275 -3.41 -34.93 16.78
C SER A 275 -1.87 -35.07 16.97
N ASN A 276 -1.03 -34.82 15.94
CA ASN A 276 0.39 -35.24 15.97
C ASN A 276 1.43 -34.24 15.48
N ARG A 277 1.16 -32.92 15.40
CA ARG A 277 2.18 -31.98 14.92
C ARG A 277 2.82 -31.14 16.03
N ALA A 278 3.87 -31.69 16.63
CA ALA A 278 5.00 -30.91 17.11
C ALA A 278 6.26 -31.49 16.46
N ILE A 279 6.68 -30.99 15.32
CA ILE A 279 8.03 -31.27 14.80
C ILE A 279 8.94 -30.24 15.47
N HIS A 280 9.73 -30.68 16.44
CA HIS A 280 10.81 -29.89 17.02
C HIS A 280 12.09 -30.20 16.25
N PHE A 281 12.61 -29.22 15.52
CA PHE A 281 14.00 -29.22 15.08
C PHE A 281 14.82 -28.56 16.19
N CYS A 282 15.85 -29.27 16.66
CA CYS A 282 16.85 -28.74 17.60
C CYS A 282 17.94 -27.99 16.85
#